data_3467c8f84b7c3006e072c0ccc43b9698
#
_entry.id   3467c8f84b7c3006e072c0ccc43b9698
#
_cell.length_a   1.000
_cell.length_b   1.000
_cell.length_c   1.000
_cell.angle_alpha   90.00
_cell.angle_beta   90.00
_cell.angle_gamma   90.00
#
_symmetry.space_group_name_H-M   'P 1'
#
loop_
_entity.id
_entity.type
_entity.pdbx_description
1 polymer ?
#
loop_
_entity_poly.entity_id
_entity_poly.type
_entity_poly.pdbx_seq_one_letter_code
_entity_poly.pdbx_strand_id
1 'polypeptide(L)'
;MNGVPMVGIVVIPQPGANHIKIADAVYERMEKMQKDLPEDVKYSYGFDNTKFIRASISEVKETVYVAFILVIIIIFLFLRDWRVTLVPCIVIPVSLIGAFFVMYLADFSINVLSMLAVVLAVGLVVDDAIVMTENIYVRIEKGMPPKEAGIEGAKEIFFAVISTTITLVAVFFPIVFICLLYTSPSPRDCS
;
A
#
# COMPACT_ATOMS: atom_id res chain seq x y z
N MET A 1 32.71 12.87 -15.44
CA MET A 1 32.75 11.58 -16.13
C MET A 1 33.63 11.75 -17.37
N ASN A 2 34.68 11.02 -17.49
CA ASN A 2 35.61 10.97 -18.62
C ASN A 2 36.13 12.30 -19.22
N GLY A 3 36.29 13.37 -18.43
CA GLY A 3 36.92 14.63 -18.87
C GLY A 3 36.09 15.52 -19.81
N VAL A 4 34.83 15.18 -20.07
CA VAL A 4 33.94 16.02 -20.85
C VAL A 4 33.29 17.06 -19.94
N PRO A 5 33.32 18.37 -20.29
CA PRO A 5 32.63 19.39 -19.51
C PRO A 5 31.12 19.13 -19.52
N MET A 6 30.51 19.18 -18.35
CA MET A 6 29.05 18.95 -18.19
C MET A 6 28.43 19.99 -17.28
N VAL A 7 27.16 20.27 -17.47
CA VAL A 7 26.31 21.03 -16.57
C VAL A 7 25.32 20.08 -15.93
N GLY A 8 25.30 20.00 -14.60
CA GLY A 8 24.34 19.19 -13.85
C GLY A 8 23.14 20.05 -13.43
N ILE A 9 21.93 19.60 -13.77
CA ILE A 9 20.69 20.19 -13.29
C ILE A 9 20.08 19.22 -12.28
N VAL A 10 19.81 19.69 -11.09
CA VAL A 10 19.16 18.91 -10.03
C VAL A 10 17.76 19.46 -9.78
N VAL A 11 16.77 18.59 -9.86
CA VAL A 11 15.39 18.92 -9.53
C VAL A 11 15.08 18.35 -8.16
N ILE A 12 14.82 19.23 -7.20
CA ILE A 12 14.50 18.86 -5.82
C ILE A 12 13.00 19.05 -5.60
N PRO A 13 12.24 18.00 -5.32
CA PRO A 13 10.82 18.10 -5.01
C PRO A 13 10.61 18.80 -3.67
N GLN A 14 9.56 19.61 -3.56
CA GLN A 14 9.13 20.17 -2.29
C GLN A 14 8.55 19.08 -1.37
N PRO A 15 8.62 19.24 -0.04
CA PRO A 15 7.96 18.34 0.89
C PRO A 15 6.47 18.20 0.57
N GLY A 16 5.97 16.95 0.50
CA GLY A 16 4.59 16.65 0.16
C GLY A 16 4.25 16.64 -1.35
N ALA A 17 5.19 17.01 -2.22
CA ALA A 17 4.94 16.97 -3.65
C ALA A 17 4.98 15.54 -4.21
N ASN A 18 4.23 15.30 -5.28
CA ASN A 18 4.23 13.99 -5.96
C ASN A 18 5.47 13.85 -6.85
N HIS A 19 6.45 13.09 -6.35
CA HIS A 19 7.74 12.85 -7.00
C HIS A 19 7.60 12.27 -8.41
N ILE A 20 6.62 11.37 -8.63
CA ILE A 20 6.39 10.72 -9.92
C ILE A 20 5.89 11.74 -10.95
N LYS A 21 4.91 12.56 -10.57
CA LYS A 21 4.39 13.61 -11.48
C LYS A 21 5.46 14.63 -11.86
N ILE A 22 6.33 14.99 -10.91
CA ILE A 22 7.44 15.93 -11.18
C ILE A 22 8.42 15.29 -12.16
N ALA A 23 8.81 14.03 -11.94
CA ALA A 23 9.72 13.33 -12.84
C ALA A 23 9.13 13.20 -14.25
N ASP A 24 7.85 12.84 -14.37
CA ASP A 24 7.17 12.75 -15.67
C ASP A 24 7.17 14.09 -16.40
N ALA A 25 6.89 15.18 -15.69
CA ALA A 25 6.94 16.52 -16.25
C ALA A 25 8.37 16.92 -16.68
N VAL A 26 9.38 16.51 -15.92
CA VAL A 26 10.80 16.74 -16.29
C VAL A 26 11.16 15.94 -17.53
N TYR A 27 10.80 14.66 -17.61
CA TYR A 27 11.05 13.84 -18.79
C TYR A 27 10.41 14.43 -20.05
N GLU A 28 9.12 14.79 -19.97
CA GLU A 28 8.41 15.38 -21.09
C GLU A 28 9.05 16.71 -21.55
N ARG A 29 9.50 17.51 -20.58
CA ARG A 29 10.15 18.79 -20.88
C ARG A 29 11.52 18.62 -21.50
N MET A 30 12.28 17.62 -21.04
CA MET A 30 13.59 17.30 -21.60
C MET A 30 13.50 16.75 -23.03
N GLU A 31 12.50 15.92 -23.34
CA GLU A 31 12.23 15.47 -24.71
C GLU A 31 11.90 16.63 -25.66
N LYS A 32 11.14 17.61 -25.19
CA LYS A 32 10.85 18.82 -25.98
C LYS A 32 12.11 19.65 -26.19
N MET A 33 12.90 19.87 -25.14
CA MET A 33 14.17 20.61 -25.22
C MET A 33 15.22 19.94 -26.11
N GLN A 34 15.20 18.61 -26.23
CA GLN A 34 16.14 17.90 -27.09
C GLN A 34 16.07 18.32 -28.55
N LYS A 35 14.89 18.72 -29.01
CA LYS A 35 14.67 19.19 -30.38
C LYS A 35 15.27 20.57 -30.66
N ASP A 36 15.47 21.35 -29.60
CA ASP A 36 15.99 22.72 -29.65
C ASP A 36 17.50 22.78 -29.30
N LEU A 37 18.08 21.64 -28.83
CA LEU A 37 19.49 21.57 -28.49
C LEU A 37 20.36 21.37 -29.73
N PRO A 38 21.56 22.02 -29.79
CA PRO A 38 22.53 21.76 -30.83
C PRO A 38 22.95 20.29 -30.88
N GLU A 39 23.32 19.79 -32.04
CA GLU A 39 23.73 18.36 -32.24
C GLU A 39 24.92 17.92 -31.37
N ASP A 40 25.74 18.86 -30.93
CA ASP A 40 26.90 18.64 -30.06
C ASP A 40 26.54 18.43 -28.60
N VAL A 41 25.29 18.77 -28.17
CA VAL A 41 24.85 18.69 -26.79
C VAL A 41 24.03 17.42 -26.58
N LYS A 42 24.55 16.53 -25.75
CA LYS A 42 23.84 15.31 -25.34
C LYS A 42 23.46 15.40 -23.89
N TYR A 43 22.22 15.06 -23.57
CA TYR A 43 21.77 14.94 -22.17
C TYR A 43 21.69 13.47 -21.74
N SER A 44 21.90 13.25 -20.45
CA SER A 44 21.68 11.95 -19.84
C SER A 44 21.11 12.14 -18.44
N TYR A 45 20.26 11.22 -18.03
CA TYR A 45 19.75 11.21 -16.65
C TYR A 45 20.79 10.55 -15.75
N GLY A 46 21.29 11.30 -14.77
CA GLY A 46 22.29 10.80 -13.83
C GLY A 46 21.67 9.92 -12.75
N PHE A 47 20.87 10.49 -11.90
CA PHE A 47 20.25 9.82 -10.75
C PHE A 47 18.75 10.11 -10.71
N ASP A 48 17.94 9.07 -10.64
CA ASP A 48 16.50 9.17 -10.61
C ASP A 48 15.90 8.26 -9.52
N ASN A 49 15.52 8.87 -8.41
CA ASN A 49 14.86 8.18 -7.29
C ASN A 49 13.47 7.63 -7.65
N THR A 50 12.83 8.18 -8.67
CA THR A 50 11.46 7.77 -9.00
C THR A 50 11.41 6.38 -9.63
N LYS A 51 12.51 5.90 -10.21
CA LYS A 51 12.63 4.51 -10.71
C LYS A 51 12.44 3.52 -9.57
N PHE A 52 13.07 3.78 -8.42
CA PHE A 52 12.91 2.95 -7.22
C PHE A 52 11.47 3.00 -6.71
N ILE A 53 10.86 4.19 -6.64
CA ILE A 53 9.47 4.36 -6.20
C ILE A 53 8.50 3.62 -7.13
N ARG A 54 8.69 3.70 -8.45
CA ARG A 54 7.87 2.99 -9.44
C ARG A 54 8.02 1.48 -9.31
N ALA A 55 9.25 0.98 -9.17
CA ALA A 55 9.52 -0.44 -8.96
C ALA A 55 8.82 -0.93 -7.69
N SER A 56 8.95 -0.21 -6.58
CA SER A 56 8.29 -0.55 -5.31
C SER A 56 6.76 -0.58 -5.43
N ILE A 57 6.15 0.39 -6.11
CA ILE A 57 4.70 0.38 -6.37
C ILE A 57 4.28 -0.82 -7.22
N SER A 58 5.10 -1.18 -8.22
CA SER A 58 4.84 -2.35 -9.06
C SER A 58 4.93 -3.65 -8.25
N GLU A 59 5.97 -3.81 -7.43
CA GLU A 59 6.14 -4.96 -6.54
C GLU A 59 5.00 -5.10 -5.54
N VAL A 60 4.54 -3.98 -4.97
CA VAL A 60 3.38 -3.98 -4.06
C VAL A 60 2.12 -4.43 -4.78
N LYS A 61 1.85 -3.94 -5.98
CA LYS A 61 0.70 -4.38 -6.78
C LYS A 61 0.75 -5.87 -7.06
N GLU A 62 1.92 -6.37 -7.47
CA GLU A 62 2.13 -7.79 -7.75
C GLU A 62 1.94 -8.63 -6.48
N THR A 63 2.52 -8.21 -5.37
CA THR A 63 2.39 -8.89 -4.07
C THR A 63 0.93 -8.96 -3.61
N VAL A 64 0.18 -7.85 -3.71
CA VAL A 64 -1.25 -7.83 -3.36
C VAL A 64 -2.04 -8.77 -4.25
N TYR A 65 -1.73 -8.81 -5.55
CA TYR A 65 -2.42 -9.69 -6.49
C TYR A 65 -2.14 -11.18 -6.22
N VAL A 66 -0.88 -11.53 -6.00
CA VAL A 66 -0.46 -12.89 -5.64
C VAL A 66 -1.07 -13.31 -4.30
N ALA A 67 -1.01 -12.45 -3.28
CA ALA A 67 -1.61 -12.71 -1.98
C ALA A 67 -3.12 -12.95 -2.11
N PHE A 68 -3.82 -12.14 -2.89
CA PHE A 68 -5.25 -12.28 -3.13
C PHE A 68 -5.62 -13.63 -3.75
N ILE A 69 -4.89 -14.05 -4.79
CA ILE A 69 -5.10 -15.35 -5.45
C ILE A 69 -4.83 -16.51 -4.47
N LEU A 70 -3.71 -16.42 -3.74
CA LEU A 70 -3.30 -17.46 -2.80
C LEU A 70 -4.33 -17.63 -1.67
N VAL A 71 -4.87 -16.54 -1.15
CA VAL A 71 -5.92 -16.55 -0.13
C VAL A 71 -7.20 -17.22 -0.66
N ILE A 72 -7.64 -16.89 -1.87
CA ILE A 72 -8.80 -17.54 -2.49
C ILE A 72 -8.59 -19.05 -2.59
N ILE A 73 -7.40 -19.47 -3.04
CA ILE A 73 -7.05 -20.89 -3.16
C ILE A 73 -7.11 -21.58 -1.79
N ILE A 74 -6.49 -20.97 -0.77
CA ILE A 74 -6.46 -21.54 0.58
C ILE A 74 -7.88 -21.66 1.14
N ILE A 75 -8.68 -20.59 1.11
CA ILE A 75 -10.05 -20.62 1.63
C ILE A 75 -10.89 -21.66 0.91
N PHE A 76 -10.77 -21.74 -0.43
CA PHE A 76 -11.49 -22.74 -1.22
C PHE A 76 -11.07 -24.18 -0.85
N LEU A 77 -9.80 -24.39 -0.58
CA LEU A 77 -9.27 -25.71 -0.22
C LEU A 77 -9.77 -26.17 1.17
N PHE A 78 -9.91 -25.25 2.11
CA PHE A 78 -10.37 -25.53 3.48
C PHE A 78 -11.89 -25.68 3.56
N LEU A 79 -12.63 -24.73 2.99
CA LEU A 79 -14.08 -24.69 3.13
C LEU A 79 -14.82 -25.52 2.07
N ARG A 80 -14.17 -25.87 0.96
CA ARG A 80 -14.72 -26.62 -0.18
C ARG A 80 -16.06 -26.11 -0.72
N ASP A 81 -16.45 -24.90 -0.32
CA ASP A 81 -17.68 -24.22 -0.76
C ASP A 81 -17.32 -22.90 -1.42
N TRP A 82 -17.61 -22.77 -2.71
CA TRP A 82 -17.30 -21.58 -3.49
C TRP A 82 -18.11 -20.35 -3.04
N ARG A 83 -19.30 -20.56 -2.50
CA ARG A 83 -20.17 -19.47 -2.02
C ARG A 83 -19.59 -18.78 -0.81
N VAL A 84 -19.02 -19.56 0.09
CA VAL A 84 -18.38 -19.06 1.29
C VAL A 84 -17.07 -18.36 0.95
N THR A 85 -16.31 -18.90 -0.02
CA THR A 85 -15.08 -18.29 -0.53
C THR A 85 -15.31 -16.92 -1.17
N LEU A 86 -16.50 -16.68 -1.73
CA LEU A 86 -16.83 -15.39 -2.36
C LEU A 86 -16.84 -14.23 -1.35
N VAL A 87 -17.15 -14.49 -0.08
CA VAL A 87 -17.22 -13.44 0.96
C VAL A 87 -15.88 -12.74 1.14
N PRO A 88 -14.77 -13.42 1.46
CA PRO A 88 -13.46 -12.79 1.56
C PRO A 88 -12.99 -12.17 0.25
N CYS A 89 -13.35 -12.76 -0.89
CA CYS A 89 -13.03 -12.20 -2.21
C CYS A 89 -13.59 -10.79 -2.43
N ILE A 90 -14.74 -10.50 -1.83
CA ILE A 90 -15.38 -9.18 -1.91
C ILE A 90 -14.85 -8.26 -0.80
N VAL A 91 -14.65 -8.79 0.40
CA VAL A 91 -14.21 -8.00 1.57
C VAL A 91 -12.83 -7.38 1.33
N ILE A 92 -11.87 -8.12 0.76
CA ILE A 92 -10.51 -7.65 0.55
C ILE A 92 -10.46 -6.42 -0.37
N PRO A 93 -11.03 -6.43 -1.59
CA PRO A 93 -11.05 -5.23 -2.44
C PRO A 93 -11.79 -4.05 -1.81
N VAL A 94 -12.91 -4.30 -1.12
CA VAL A 94 -13.68 -3.25 -0.46
C VAL A 94 -12.86 -2.60 0.66
N SER A 95 -12.16 -3.40 1.48
CA SER A 95 -11.30 -2.90 2.54
C SER A 95 -10.14 -2.07 1.99
N LEU A 96 -9.51 -2.52 0.89
CA LEU A 96 -8.46 -1.77 0.20
C LEU A 96 -8.96 -0.42 -0.32
N ILE A 97 -10.10 -0.41 -1.00
CA ILE A 97 -10.70 0.83 -1.50
C ILE A 97 -11.02 1.77 -0.33
N GLY A 98 -11.56 1.23 0.78
CA GLY A 98 -11.82 1.98 1.99
C GLY A 98 -10.56 2.58 2.61
N ALA A 99 -9.47 1.81 2.67
CA ALA A 99 -8.19 2.29 3.18
C ALA A 99 -7.61 3.43 2.31
N PHE A 100 -7.61 3.27 0.98
CA PHE A 100 -7.16 4.33 0.08
C PHE A 100 -8.05 5.57 0.12
N PHE A 101 -9.36 5.39 0.32
CA PHE A 101 -10.29 6.51 0.49
C PHE A 101 -9.98 7.30 1.77
N VAL A 102 -9.72 6.63 2.89
CA VAL A 102 -9.32 7.28 4.15
C VAL A 102 -7.97 7.99 3.98
N MET A 103 -6.99 7.35 3.32
CA MET A 103 -5.70 7.98 3.02
C MET A 103 -5.87 9.26 2.18
N TYR A 104 -6.78 9.22 1.20
CA TYR A 104 -7.09 10.38 0.37
C TYR A 104 -7.71 11.52 1.19
N LEU A 105 -8.67 11.22 2.09
CA LEU A 105 -9.30 12.23 2.96
C LEU A 105 -8.32 12.83 3.97
N ALA A 106 -7.34 12.03 4.42
CA ALA A 106 -6.33 12.46 5.38
C ALA A 106 -5.09 13.11 4.72
N ASP A 107 -5.13 13.32 3.39
CA ASP A 107 -4.06 13.92 2.59
C ASP A 107 -2.71 13.18 2.70
N PHE A 108 -2.77 11.86 2.94
CA PHE A 108 -1.56 11.04 2.97
C PHE A 108 -0.98 10.83 1.58
N SER A 109 0.32 11.06 1.46
CA SER A 109 1.04 10.78 0.22
C SER A 109 1.26 9.28 0.03
N ILE A 110 1.10 8.81 -1.20
CA ILE A 110 1.46 7.45 -1.59
C ILE A 110 2.98 7.39 -1.73
N ASN A 111 3.63 6.70 -0.79
CA ASN A 111 5.06 6.44 -0.78
C ASN A 111 5.34 4.96 -0.47
N VAL A 112 6.61 4.56 -0.51
CA VAL A 112 7.01 3.16 -0.27
C VAL A 112 6.54 2.68 1.11
N LEU A 113 6.63 3.53 2.12
CA LEU A 113 6.25 3.17 3.49
C LEU A 113 4.74 2.97 3.62
N SER A 114 3.92 3.87 3.03
CA SER A 114 2.47 3.73 3.02
C SER A 114 2.03 2.50 2.23
N MET A 115 2.72 2.17 1.14
CA MET A 115 2.45 0.96 0.38
C MET A 115 2.78 -0.31 1.16
N LEU A 116 3.90 -0.33 1.87
CA LEU A 116 4.27 -1.44 2.76
C LEU A 116 3.23 -1.64 3.87
N ALA A 117 2.75 -0.55 4.47
CA ALA A 117 1.69 -0.59 5.48
C ALA A 117 0.38 -1.17 4.91
N VAL A 118 0.02 -0.82 3.67
CA VAL A 118 -1.15 -1.39 2.97
C VAL A 118 -0.99 -2.89 2.77
N VAL A 119 0.20 -3.38 2.35
CA VAL A 119 0.45 -4.82 2.19
C VAL A 119 0.28 -5.57 3.51
N LEU A 120 0.83 -5.03 4.59
CA LEU A 120 0.67 -5.61 5.93
C LEU A 120 -0.80 -5.62 6.36
N ALA A 121 -1.52 -4.51 6.14
CA ALA A 121 -2.94 -4.41 6.48
C ALA A 121 -3.80 -5.41 5.70
N VAL A 122 -3.48 -5.67 4.42
CA VAL A 122 -4.16 -6.70 3.62
C VAL A 122 -4.05 -8.06 4.26
N GLY A 123 -2.83 -8.48 4.70
CA GLY A 123 -2.63 -9.75 5.38
C GLY A 123 -3.53 -9.91 6.60
N LEU A 124 -3.62 -8.86 7.42
CA LEU A 124 -4.43 -8.86 8.64
C LEU A 124 -5.94 -8.91 8.37
N VAL A 125 -6.40 -8.13 7.39
CA VAL A 125 -7.82 -8.15 6.98
C VAL A 125 -8.21 -9.52 6.45
N VAL A 126 -7.28 -10.17 5.75
CA VAL A 126 -7.49 -11.53 5.23
C VAL A 126 -7.64 -12.53 6.37
N ASP A 127 -6.77 -12.49 7.36
CA ASP A 127 -6.82 -13.41 8.50
C ASP A 127 -8.12 -13.23 9.30
N ASP A 128 -8.51 -12.01 9.58
CA ASP A 128 -9.77 -11.71 10.26
C ASP A 128 -10.99 -12.17 9.43
N ALA A 129 -10.96 -11.98 8.11
CA ALA A 129 -12.02 -12.43 7.21
C ALA A 129 -12.13 -13.96 7.14
N ILE A 130 -11.00 -14.67 7.18
CA ILE A 130 -10.96 -16.15 7.19
C ILE A 130 -11.60 -16.66 8.48
N VAL A 131 -11.14 -16.19 9.63
CA VAL A 131 -11.63 -16.63 10.96
C VAL A 131 -13.12 -16.34 11.11
N MET A 132 -13.58 -15.17 10.68
CA MET A 132 -14.98 -14.80 10.70
C MET A 132 -15.83 -15.74 9.83
N THR A 133 -15.37 -15.97 8.61
CA THR A 133 -16.09 -16.82 7.64
C THR A 133 -16.16 -18.27 8.10
N GLU A 134 -15.07 -18.80 8.64
CA GLU A 134 -15.00 -20.16 9.18
C GLU A 134 -15.97 -20.34 10.36
N ASN A 135 -15.97 -19.42 11.33
CA ASN A 135 -16.86 -19.49 12.48
C ASN A 135 -18.36 -19.49 12.07
N ILE A 136 -18.71 -18.62 11.13
CA ILE A 136 -20.08 -18.57 10.58
C ILE A 136 -20.41 -19.87 9.85
N TYR A 137 -19.50 -20.38 9.04
CA TYR A 137 -19.70 -21.61 8.26
C TYR A 137 -19.92 -22.83 9.14
N VAL A 138 -19.10 -23.03 10.18
CA VAL A 138 -19.26 -24.13 11.15
C VAL A 138 -20.63 -24.11 11.83
N ARG A 139 -21.17 -22.93 12.10
CA ARG A 139 -22.54 -22.79 12.69
C ARG A 139 -23.63 -23.17 11.71
N ILE A 140 -23.47 -22.81 10.43
CA ILE A 140 -24.39 -23.20 9.38
C ILE A 140 -24.38 -24.73 9.17
N GLU A 141 -23.20 -25.36 9.20
CA GLU A 141 -23.08 -26.83 9.13
C GLU A 141 -23.77 -27.54 10.31
N LYS A 142 -23.79 -26.92 11.48
CA LYS A 142 -24.53 -27.41 12.66
C LYS A 142 -26.04 -27.22 12.58
N GLY A 143 -26.54 -26.69 11.45
CA GLY A 143 -27.99 -26.52 11.18
C GLY A 143 -28.55 -25.19 11.60
N MET A 144 -27.71 -24.20 11.99
CA MET A 144 -28.17 -22.86 12.33
C MET A 144 -28.58 -22.09 11.02
N PRO A 145 -29.68 -21.34 11.02
CA PRO A 145 -30.05 -20.51 9.88
C PRO A 145 -28.94 -19.50 9.54
N PRO A 146 -28.62 -19.26 8.26
CA PRO A 146 -27.48 -18.43 7.86
C PRO A 146 -27.48 -17.02 8.47
N LYS A 147 -28.64 -16.42 8.65
CA LYS A 147 -28.78 -15.09 9.25
C LYS A 147 -28.40 -15.10 10.74
N GLU A 148 -28.85 -16.10 11.49
CA GLU A 148 -28.54 -16.24 12.93
C GLU A 148 -27.08 -16.63 13.12
N ALA A 149 -26.57 -17.56 12.30
CA ALA A 149 -25.16 -17.95 12.29
C ALA A 149 -24.23 -16.75 12.04
N GLY A 150 -24.60 -15.86 11.11
CA GLY A 150 -23.86 -14.63 10.85
C GLY A 150 -23.83 -13.68 12.04
N ILE A 151 -24.97 -13.46 12.71
CA ILE A 151 -25.06 -12.56 13.86
C ILE A 151 -24.29 -13.12 15.08
N GLU A 152 -24.50 -14.40 15.39
CA GLU A 152 -23.83 -15.03 16.52
C GLU A 152 -22.34 -15.24 16.29
N GLY A 153 -21.93 -15.67 15.07
CA GLY A 153 -20.55 -15.82 14.70
C GLY A 153 -19.79 -14.47 14.76
N ALA A 154 -20.43 -13.39 14.27
CA ALA A 154 -19.85 -12.06 14.35
C ALA A 154 -19.70 -11.57 15.81
N LYS A 155 -20.70 -11.81 16.69
CA LYS A 155 -20.62 -11.42 18.09
C LYS A 155 -19.50 -12.11 18.85
N GLU A 156 -19.27 -13.39 18.58
CA GLU A 156 -18.26 -14.17 19.28
C GLU A 156 -16.83 -13.67 18.96
N ILE A 157 -16.59 -13.35 17.69
CA ILE A 157 -15.26 -12.91 17.22
C ILE A 157 -15.04 -11.40 17.41
N PHE A 158 -16.10 -10.63 17.62
CA PHE A 158 -16.04 -9.17 17.69
C PHE A 158 -14.96 -8.64 18.64
N PHE A 159 -14.86 -9.17 19.84
CA PHE A 159 -13.83 -8.76 20.80
C PHE A 159 -12.43 -9.18 20.39
N ALA A 160 -12.30 -10.33 19.73
CA ALA A 160 -11.00 -10.79 19.22
C ALA A 160 -10.49 -9.84 18.13
N VAL A 161 -11.33 -9.51 17.13
CA VAL A 161 -10.98 -8.59 16.04
C VAL A 161 -10.66 -7.19 16.55
N ILE A 162 -11.42 -6.66 17.51
CA ILE A 162 -11.10 -5.37 18.14
C ILE A 162 -9.75 -5.45 18.86
N SER A 163 -9.50 -6.51 19.61
CA SER A 163 -8.26 -6.68 20.36
C SER A 163 -7.05 -6.76 19.44
N THR A 164 -7.13 -7.52 18.33
CA THR A 164 -6.06 -7.58 17.32
C THR A 164 -5.82 -6.21 16.68
N THR A 165 -6.87 -5.50 16.31
CA THR A 165 -6.77 -4.16 15.73
C THR A 165 -6.12 -3.17 16.70
N ILE A 166 -6.53 -3.14 17.97
CA ILE A 166 -5.94 -2.26 19.00
C ILE A 166 -4.47 -2.62 19.22
N THR A 167 -4.15 -3.90 19.29
CA THR A 167 -2.75 -4.36 19.44
C THR A 167 -1.88 -3.89 18.29
N LEU A 168 -2.37 -3.98 17.06
CA LEU A 168 -1.67 -3.48 15.89
C LEU A 168 -1.43 -1.98 15.95
N VAL A 169 -2.48 -1.22 16.26
CA VAL A 169 -2.35 0.23 16.43
C VAL A 169 -1.30 0.55 17.50
N ALA A 170 -1.33 -0.15 18.64
CA ALA A 170 -0.38 0.06 19.73
C ALA A 170 1.07 -0.29 19.33
N VAL A 171 1.27 -1.31 18.48
CA VAL A 171 2.61 -1.70 17.98
C VAL A 171 3.14 -0.71 16.95
N PHE A 172 2.28 -0.24 16.02
CA PHE A 172 2.71 0.68 14.97
C PHE A 172 2.73 2.15 15.40
N PHE A 173 2.00 2.52 16.44
CA PHE A 173 1.93 3.89 16.94
C PHE A 173 3.31 4.49 17.30
N PRO A 174 4.24 3.79 17.99
CA PRO A 174 5.57 4.31 18.26
C PRO A 174 6.39 4.62 16.99
N ILE A 175 6.17 3.89 15.89
CA ILE A 175 6.88 4.10 14.63
C ILE A 175 6.53 5.46 14.02
N VAL A 176 5.28 5.93 14.19
CA VAL A 176 4.84 7.25 13.73
C VAL A 176 5.65 8.37 14.41
N PHE A 177 5.94 8.23 15.71
CA PHE A 177 6.76 9.21 16.43
C PHE A 177 8.22 9.20 16.00
N ILE A 178 8.78 8.03 15.70
CA ILE A 178 10.15 7.92 15.19
C ILE A 178 10.26 8.60 13.83
N CYS A 179 9.28 8.41 12.96
CA CYS A 179 9.24 9.05 11.63
C CYS A 179 9.12 10.58 11.74
N LEU A 180 8.32 11.09 12.68
CA LEU A 180 8.17 12.53 12.92
C LEU A 180 9.45 13.17 13.49
N LEU A 181 10.21 12.44 14.31
CA LEU A 181 11.50 12.91 14.86
C LEU A 181 12.58 13.01 13.77
N TYR A 182 12.56 12.14 12.77
CA TYR A 182 13.52 12.16 11.65
C TYR A 182 13.19 13.21 10.58
N THR A 183 11.94 13.66 10.51
CA THR A 183 11.50 14.70 9.55
C THR A 183 11.54 16.11 10.12
N SER A 184 11.87 16.28 11.40
CA SER A 184 12.13 17.61 11.96
C SER A 184 13.44 18.13 11.40
N PRO A 185 13.45 19.22 10.62
CA PRO A 185 14.70 19.84 10.17
C PRO A 185 15.50 20.24 11.41
N SER A 186 16.71 19.70 11.51
CA SER A 186 17.64 20.09 12.55
C SER A 186 17.88 21.60 12.43
N PRO A 187 17.91 22.36 13.55
CA PRO A 187 18.23 23.79 13.52
C PRO A 187 19.61 24.10 12.93
N ARG A 188 20.43 23.08 12.66
CA ARG A 188 21.77 23.21 12.06
C ARG A 188 21.79 23.23 10.54
N ASP A 189 20.67 22.91 9.87
CA ASP A 189 20.59 22.92 8.40
C ASP A 189 20.14 24.26 7.83
N CYS A 190 20.00 25.29 8.68
CA CYS A 190 19.63 26.66 8.32
C CYS A 190 20.81 27.66 8.45
N SER A 191 22.07 27.21 8.48
CA SER A 191 23.25 28.10 8.51
C SER A 191 24.12 27.93 7.29
#